data_f066aeecabf84335f7f638b2bb35db15
#
_entry.id   f066aeecabf84335f7f638b2bb35db15
#
_cell.length_a   1.000
_cell.length_b   1.000
_cell.length_c   1.000
_cell.angle_alpha   90.00
_cell.angle_beta   90.00
_cell.angle_gamma   90.00
#
_symmetry.space_group_name_H-M   'P 1'
#
loop_
_entity.id
_entity.type
_entity.pdbx_description
1 polymer ?
#
loop_
_entity_poly.entity_id
_entity_poly.type
_entity_poly.pdbx_seq_one_letter_code
_entity_poly.pdbx_strand_id
1 'polypeptide(L)'
;NYGISVKPEYLQGGFDKCKISPAYEAIFRQKHLDEWVGAVDGWIAESSWAKAESEIQQEEFKGIVGFGGYDLASRLDLASWVDWRPRLENDVIHWHVFAKNYLNEHVIESPEAINGESRPDEYRVWRDDEWLIETPGKSTDFNRIQEDIEQHHLDYPFYECGHDPYHASQLTANLLDQDINVIEVPQRVEHLSPAMRWIEQLLVEGRLHHNGDPVLKWCVLNVVVKEDGKENIFPRKIS
;
A
#
# COMPACT_ATOMS: atom_id res chain seq x y z
N ASN A 1 22.16 -8.94 28.27
CA ASN A 1 21.28 -9.68 29.22
C ASN A 1 20.83 -11.06 28.70
N TYR A 2 21.25 -11.44 27.45
CA TYR A 2 20.97 -12.76 26.89
C TYR A 2 21.60 -13.87 27.75
N GLY A 3 20.79 -14.89 28.07
CA GLY A 3 21.22 -15.99 28.94
C GLY A 3 21.22 -15.70 30.45
N ILE A 4 21.07 -14.42 30.87
CA ILE A 4 21.03 -14.02 32.29
C ILE A 4 19.59 -13.67 32.67
N SER A 5 19.05 -12.56 32.18
CA SER A 5 17.67 -12.12 32.45
C SER A 5 16.68 -12.53 31.36
N VAL A 6 17.15 -12.74 30.14
CA VAL A 6 16.34 -13.24 29.03
C VAL A 6 16.84 -14.63 28.64
N LYS A 7 16.06 -15.66 28.95
CA LYS A 7 16.40 -17.06 28.67
C LYS A 7 16.23 -17.37 27.18
N PRO A 8 17.14 -18.15 26.56
CA PRO A 8 17.02 -18.56 25.15
C PRO A 8 15.68 -19.22 24.81
N GLU A 9 15.18 -20.07 25.70
CA GLU A 9 13.92 -20.80 25.50
C GLU A 9 12.72 -19.86 25.42
N TYR A 10 12.74 -18.74 26.17
CA TYR A 10 11.70 -17.71 26.09
C TYR A 10 11.70 -16.99 24.73
N LEU A 11 12.88 -16.63 24.23
CA LEU A 11 13.00 -16.02 22.89
C LEU A 11 12.60 -17.00 21.79
N GLN A 12 13.02 -18.27 21.89
CA GLN A 12 12.65 -19.29 20.93
C GLN A 12 11.14 -19.50 20.89
N GLY A 13 10.48 -19.59 22.06
CA GLY A 13 9.02 -19.71 22.14
C GLY A 13 8.27 -18.51 21.59
N GLY A 14 8.83 -17.29 21.75
CA GLY A 14 8.34 -16.06 21.09
C GLY A 14 8.48 -16.12 19.57
N PHE A 15 9.64 -16.50 19.09
CA PHE A 15 9.93 -16.65 17.66
C PHE A 15 9.05 -17.71 16.97
N ASP A 16 8.78 -18.83 17.64
CA ASP A 16 7.90 -19.88 17.10
C ASP A 16 6.45 -19.39 16.94
N LYS A 17 5.99 -18.50 17.85
CA LYS A 17 4.68 -17.84 17.71
C LYS A 17 4.64 -16.85 16.55
N CYS A 18 5.74 -16.20 16.23
CA CYS A 18 5.84 -15.28 15.08
C CYS A 18 5.57 -15.98 13.75
N LYS A 19 5.94 -17.25 13.62
CA LYS A 19 5.68 -18.06 12.42
C LYS A 19 4.19 -18.31 12.16
N ILE A 20 3.36 -18.14 13.20
CA ILE A 20 1.95 -18.48 13.18
C ILE A 20 1.08 -17.22 13.08
N SER A 21 1.52 -16.11 13.64
CA SER A 21 0.71 -14.89 13.73
C SER A 21 1.52 -13.61 13.47
N PRO A 22 1.11 -12.79 12.50
CA PRO A 22 1.73 -11.49 12.23
C PRO A 22 1.76 -10.54 13.44
N ALA A 23 0.71 -10.56 14.25
CA ALA A 23 0.65 -9.76 15.46
C ALA A 23 1.76 -10.14 16.48
N TYR A 24 2.05 -11.44 16.62
CA TYR A 24 3.16 -11.88 17.45
C TYR A 24 4.51 -11.52 16.87
N GLU A 25 4.68 -11.56 15.54
CA GLU A 25 5.91 -11.11 14.88
C GLU A 25 6.18 -9.63 15.17
N ALA A 26 5.19 -8.77 14.98
CA ALA A 26 5.31 -7.34 15.26
C ALA A 26 5.70 -7.07 16.73
N ILE A 27 5.01 -7.71 17.68
CA ILE A 27 5.32 -7.57 19.12
C ILE A 27 6.73 -8.08 19.44
N PHE A 28 7.16 -9.20 18.87
CA PHE A 28 8.47 -9.78 19.11
C PHE A 28 9.59 -8.87 18.58
N ARG A 29 9.46 -8.37 17.37
CA ARG A 29 10.42 -7.46 16.73
C ARG A 29 10.54 -6.16 17.52
N GLN A 30 9.42 -5.56 17.91
CA GLN A 30 9.42 -4.33 18.71
C GLN A 30 10.06 -4.52 20.09
N LYS A 31 9.73 -5.61 20.80
CA LYS A 31 10.16 -5.83 22.19
C LYS A 31 11.55 -6.42 22.34
N HIS A 32 12.01 -7.18 21.37
CA HIS A 32 13.25 -7.96 21.48
C HIS A 32 14.32 -7.57 20.47
N LEU A 33 13.96 -6.92 19.37
CA LEU A 33 14.91 -6.48 18.36
C LEU A 33 15.02 -4.95 18.26
N ASP A 34 14.22 -4.22 19.07
CA ASP A 34 14.14 -2.75 19.06
C ASP A 34 13.84 -2.18 17.64
N GLU A 35 13.12 -2.97 16.83
CA GLU A 35 12.74 -2.57 15.49
C GLU A 35 11.41 -1.81 15.51
N TRP A 36 11.33 -0.75 14.70
CA TRP A 36 10.05 -0.13 14.36
C TRP A 36 9.28 -1.10 13.47
N VAL A 37 8.15 -1.59 13.96
CA VAL A 37 7.25 -2.47 13.22
C VAL A 37 5.94 -1.76 12.98
N GLY A 38 5.25 -2.14 11.92
CA GLY A 38 3.90 -1.68 11.65
C GLY A 38 2.93 -2.00 12.79
N ALA A 39 1.66 -1.72 12.62
CA ALA A 39 0.65 -1.92 13.66
C ALA A 39 0.68 -3.34 14.24
N VAL A 40 0.52 -3.45 15.57
CA VAL A 40 0.54 -4.75 16.29
C VAL A 40 -0.52 -5.72 15.77
N ASP A 41 -1.64 -5.18 15.27
CA ASP A 41 -2.74 -5.90 14.61
C ASP A 41 -2.73 -5.67 13.09
N GLY A 42 -1.53 -5.54 12.50
CA GLY A 42 -1.36 -5.28 11.08
C GLY A 42 -2.02 -6.35 10.20
N TRP A 43 -2.53 -5.91 9.05
CA TRP A 43 -3.18 -6.80 8.08
C TRP A 43 -2.20 -7.80 7.47
N ILE A 44 -1.06 -7.33 6.97
CA ILE A 44 -0.05 -8.16 6.32
C ILE A 44 1.24 -8.14 7.14
N ALA A 45 1.81 -9.33 7.38
CA ALA A 45 3.11 -9.44 8.04
C ALA A 45 4.22 -8.90 7.13
N GLU A 46 5.16 -8.15 7.71
CA GLU A 46 6.31 -7.62 6.97
C GLU A 46 7.13 -8.72 6.28
N SER A 47 7.29 -9.87 6.93
CA SER A 47 7.99 -11.02 6.36
C SER A 47 7.28 -11.61 5.12
N SER A 48 5.95 -11.52 5.06
CA SER A 48 5.17 -11.96 3.88
C SER A 48 5.28 -10.95 2.75
N TRP A 49 5.23 -9.66 3.08
CA TRP A 49 5.40 -8.58 2.11
C TRP A 49 6.82 -8.62 1.50
N ALA A 50 7.86 -8.73 2.32
CA ALA A 50 9.24 -8.79 1.86
C ALA A 50 9.54 -9.96 0.90
N LYS A 51 8.83 -11.08 1.03
CA LYS A 51 8.97 -12.22 0.10
C LYS A 51 8.38 -11.96 -1.28
N ALA A 52 7.46 -11.01 -1.39
CA ALA A 52 6.83 -10.61 -2.64
C ALA A 52 7.65 -9.58 -3.43
N GLU A 53 8.73 -9.05 -2.82
CA GLU A 53 9.64 -8.12 -3.49
C GLU A 53 10.40 -8.82 -4.63
N SER A 54 10.47 -8.15 -5.77
CA SER A 54 11.14 -8.65 -6.98
C SER A 54 11.80 -7.51 -7.74
N GLU A 55 12.88 -7.81 -8.47
CA GLU A 55 13.62 -6.85 -9.31
C GLU A 55 12.89 -6.53 -10.63
N ILE A 56 11.57 -6.55 -10.62
CA ILE A 56 10.77 -6.37 -11.82
C ILE A 56 10.61 -4.88 -12.15
N GLN A 57 10.72 -4.56 -13.45
CA GLN A 57 10.56 -3.22 -13.95
C GLN A 57 9.18 -3.06 -14.62
N GLN A 58 8.55 -1.91 -14.42
CA GLN A 58 7.23 -1.63 -15.00
C GLN A 58 7.24 -1.69 -16.53
N GLU A 59 8.35 -1.33 -17.16
CA GLU A 59 8.57 -1.35 -18.61
C GLU A 59 8.34 -2.72 -19.25
N GLU A 60 8.50 -3.79 -18.49
CA GLU A 60 8.25 -5.16 -18.96
C GLU A 60 6.76 -5.44 -19.24
N PHE A 61 5.86 -4.57 -18.76
CA PHE A 61 4.41 -4.69 -18.94
C PHE A 61 3.84 -3.74 -19.97
N LYS A 62 4.68 -3.03 -20.73
CA LYS A 62 4.21 -2.10 -21.77
C LYS A 62 3.29 -2.80 -22.77
N GLY A 63 2.10 -2.24 -22.98
CA GLY A 63 1.06 -2.80 -23.86
C GLY A 63 0.25 -3.95 -23.25
N ILE A 64 0.59 -4.44 -22.06
CA ILE A 64 -0.21 -5.45 -21.37
C ILE A 64 -1.37 -4.74 -20.65
N VAL A 65 -2.60 -5.20 -20.89
CA VAL A 65 -3.78 -4.67 -20.21
C VAL A 65 -3.77 -5.10 -18.72
N GLY A 66 -3.97 -4.13 -17.83
CA GLY A 66 -4.01 -4.36 -16.39
C GLY A 66 -5.21 -3.66 -15.73
N PHE A 67 -5.11 -3.45 -14.44
CA PHE A 67 -6.13 -2.77 -13.64
C PHE A 67 -5.50 -1.62 -12.89
N GLY A 68 -6.25 -0.52 -12.77
CA GLY A 68 -5.84 0.63 -11.98
C GLY A 68 -6.67 0.79 -10.71
N GLY A 69 -6.19 1.60 -9.80
CA GLY A 69 -6.98 2.06 -8.66
C GLY A 69 -6.39 3.33 -8.07
N TYR A 70 -7.23 4.27 -7.62
CA TYR A 70 -6.75 5.49 -6.98
C TYR A 70 -7.58 5.86 -5.75
N ASP A 71 -6.89 6.45 -4.78
CA ASP A 71 -7.45 7.06 -3.58
C ASP A 71 -6.88 8.48 -3.43
N LEU A 72 -7.80 9.46 -3.33
CA LEU A 72 -7.46 10.88 -3.35
C LEU A 72 -7.56 11.49 -1.96
N ALA A 73 -6.45 12.02 -1.48
CA ALA A 73 -6.38 12.80 -0.26
C ALA A 73 -5.89 14.22 -0.55
N SER A 74 -6.65 15.22 -0.11
CA SER A 74 -6.41 16.60 -0.54
C SER A 74 -5.43 17.39 0.33
N ARG A 75 -5.23 17.04 1.61
CA ARG A 75 -4.51 17.93 2.53
C ARG A 75 -3.39 17.30 3.34
N LEU A 76 -3.66 16.27 4.13
CA LEU A 76 -2.73 15.77 5.14
C LEU A 76 -2.27 14.33 4.89
N ASP A 77 -3.03 13.59 4.13
CA ASP A 77 -2.78 12.18 3.83
C ASP A 77 -2.19 12.04 2.42
N LEU A 78 -1.53 10.92 2.19
CA LEU A 78 -1.05 10.53 0.86
C LEU A 78 -2.24 10.34 -0.09
N ALA A 79 -2.12 10.88 -1.31
CA ALA A 79 -2.93 10.45 -2.44
C ALA A 79 -2.12 9.47 -3.26
N SER A 80 -2.75 8.43 -3.75
CA SER A 80 -2.03 7.37 -4.48
C SER A 80 -2.87 6.80 -5.61
N TRP A 81 -2.20 6.32 -6.64
CA TRP A 81 -2.79 5.37 -7.56
C TRP A 81 -1.86 4.18 -7.77
N VAL A 82 -2.47 3.04 -8.03
CA VAL A 82 -1.80 1.76 -8.19
C VAL A 82 -2.09 1.15 -9.55
N ASP A 83 -1.13 0.41 -10.06
CA ASP A 83 -1.15 -0.28 -11.31
C ASP A 83 -0.91 -1.77 -11.09
N TRP A 84 -1.88 -2.62 -11.48
CA TRP A 84 -1.84 -4.07 -11.33
C TRP A 84 -1.67 -4.72 -12.69
N ARG A 85 -0.56 -5.44 -12.90
CA ARG A 85 -0.21 -6.08 -14.17
C ARG A 85 -0.20 -7.59 -14.05
N PRO A 86 -0.98 -8.31 -14.88
CA PRO A 86 -0.94 -9.76 -14.92
C PRO A 86 0.26 -10.25 -15.74
N ARG A 87 0.85 -11.34 -15.31
CA ARG A 87 1.83 -12.12 -16.09
C ARG A 87 1.49 -13.59 -15.96
N LEU A 88 1.41 -14.31 -17.10
CA LEU A 88 1.19 -15.74 -17.10
C LEU A 88 2.54 -16.46 -16.92
N GLU A 89 2.69 -17.23 -15.86
CA GLU A 89 3.88 -18.03 -15.54
C GLU A 89 3.44 -19.45 -15.22
N ASN A 90 3.95 -20.44 -15.98
CA ASN A 90 3.60 -21.86 -15.80
C ASN A 90 2.07 -22.12 -15.73
N ASP A 91 1.31 -21.50 -16.61
CA ASP A 91 -0.16 -21.57 -16.66
C ASP A 91 -0.90 -20.97 -15.44
N VAL A 92 -0.20 -20.19 -14.62
CA VAL A 92 -0.75 -19.47 -13.47
C VAL A 92 -0.54 -17.97 -13.63
N ILE A 93 -1.55 -17.17 -13.32
CA ILE A 93 -1.44 -15.72 -13.36
C ILE A 93 -0.77 -15.22 -12.08
N HIS A 94 0.37 -14.54 -12.26
CA HIS A 94 1.05 -13.73 -11.27
C HIS A 94 0.67 -12.27 -11.42
N TRP A 95 0.62 -11.54 -10.33
CA TRP A 95 0.24 -10.14 -10.30
C TRP A 95 1.39 -9.27 -9.82
N HIS A 96 1.63 -8.21 -10.56
CA HIS A 96 2.69 -7.25 -10.26
C HIS A 96 2.05 -5.90 -9.95
N VAL A 97 2.38 -5.32 -8.81
CA VAL A 97 1.82 -4.04 -8.36
C VAL A 97 2.90 -2.97 -8.33
N PHE A 98 2.56 -1.83 -8.91
CA PHE A 98 3.34 -0.60 -8.88
C PHE A 98 2.47 0.51 -8.30
N ALA A 99 3.08 1.46 -7.61
CA ALA A 99 2.36 2.59 -7.05
C ALA A 99 3.00 3.91 -7.44
N LYS A 100 2.19 4.96 -7.52
CA LYS A 100 2.64 6.35 -7.50
C LYS A 100 1.95 7.07 -6.36
N ASN A 101 2.73 7.73 -5.55
CA ASN A 101 2.30 8.36 -4.32
C ASN A 101 2.55 9.85 -4.39
N TYR A 102 1.60 10.65 -3.91
CA TYR A 102 1.63 12.12 -3.99
C TYR A 102 1.37 12.73 -2.62
N LEU A 103 2.08 13.81 -2.34
CA LEU A 103 1.85 14.61 -1.14
C LEU A 103 2.19 16.06 -1.44
N ASN A 104 1.48 17.00 -0.83
CA ASN A 104 1.78 18.41 -1.04
C ASN A 104 3.03 18.87 -0.26
N GLU A 105 3.74 19.85 -0.81
CA GLU A 105 5.00 20.39 -0.26
C GLU A 105 4.85 20.87 1.19
N HIS A 106 3.69 21.44 1.53
CA HIS A 106 3.44 21.93 2.88
C HIS A 106 3.52 20.84 3.94
N VAL A 107 3.06 19.63 3.64
CA VAL A 107 3.15 18.49 4.57
C VAL A 107 4.58 17.95 4.62
N ILE A 108 5.25 17.84 3.48
CA ILE A 108 6.62 17.33 3.39
C ILE A 108 7.61 18.25 4.12
N GLU A 109 7.47 19.57 3.94
CA GLU A 109 8.39 20.57 4.50
C GLU A 109 8.01 21.04 5.91
N SER A 110 6.84 20.66 6.42
CA SER A 110 6.41 21.06 7.76
C SER A 110 7.23 20.33 8.83
N PRO A 111 8.06 21.02 9.62
CA PRO A 111 8.83 20.39 10.69
C PRO A 111 7.96 20.07 11.91
N GLU A 112 6.77 20.67 11.99
CA GLU A 112 5.86 20.54 13.12
C GLU A 112 4.77 19.50 12.82
N ALA A 113 4.39 18.80 13.88
CA ALA A 113 3.25 17.91 13.86
C ALA A 113 1.98 18.64 13.44
N ILE A 114 1.34 18.22 12.37
CA ILE A 114 0.00 18.64 12.04
C ILE A 114 -0.94 17.81 12.95
N ASN A 115 -1.77 18.51 13.74
CA ASN A 115 -2.65 17.90 14.76
C ASN A 115 -1.90 17.16 15.90
N GLY A 116 -0.67 17.57 16.23
CA GLY A 116 0.10 16.98 17.33
C GLY A 116 0.81 15.66 16.99
N GLU A 117 0.70 15.16 15.77
CA GLU A 117 1.43 13.99 15.30
C GLU A 117 2.72 14.39 14.59
N SER A 118 3.83 13.77 14.96
CA SER A 118 5.12 13.94 14.27
C SER A 118 5.02 13.32 12.87
N ARG A 119 5.29 14.14 11.85
CA ARG A 119 5.38 13.61 10.48
C ARG A 119 6.72 12.93 10.29
N PRO A 120 6.74 11.73 9.69
CA PRO A 120 8.00 11.02 9.49
C PRO A 120 8.96 11.81 8.60
N ASP A 121 10.23 11.91 8.99
CA ASP A 121 11.30 12.45 8.12
C ASP A 121 11.44 11.61 6.83
N GLU A 122 10.90 10.40 6.83
CA GLU A 122 10.84 9.50 5.68
C GLU A 122 10.18 10.12 4.46
N TYR A 123 9.20 11.06 4.61
CA TYR A 123 8.57 11.72 3.45
C TYR A 123 9.59 12.47 2.58
N ARG A 124 10.59 13.12 3.21
CA ARG A 124 11.66 13.79 2.49
C ARG A 124 12.59 12.81 1.80
N VAL A 125 12.93 11.72 2.49
CA VAL A 125 13.74 10.64 1.91
C VAL A 125 13.03 10.03 0.72
N TRP A 126 11.75 9.70 0.84
CA TRP A 126 10.97 9.12 -0.26
C TRP A 126 10.83 10.08 -1.45
N ARG A 127 10.69 11.40 -1.20
CA ARG A 127 10.70 12.41 -2.26
C ARG A 127 12.06 12.47 -2.95
N ASP A 128 13.13 12.55 -2.17
CA ASP A 128 14.50 12.71 -2.69
C ASP A 128 14.96 11.44 -3.45
N ASP A 129 14.43 10.28 -3.10
CA ASP A 129 14.61 9.00 -3.78
C ASP A 129 13.56 8.74 -4.89
N GLU A 130 12.72 9.72 -5.23
CA GLU A 130 11.71 9.70 -6.30
C GLU A 130 10.55 8.69 -6.11
N TRP A 131 10.35 8.17 -4.88
CA TRP A 131 9.20 7.32 -4.54
C TRP A 131 7.93 8.09 -4.17
N LEU A 132 8.08 9.37 -3.81
CA LEU A 132 6.99 10.27 -3.45
C LEU A 132 7.03 11.51 -4.32
N ILE A 133 5.96 11.79 -5.04
CA ILE A 133 5.82 12.96 -5.91
C ILE A 133 5.31 14.13 -5.06
N GLU A 134 6.14 15.16 -4.94
CA GLU A 134 5.76 16.42 -4.32
C GLU A 134 4.87 17.23 -5.26
N THR A 135 3.76 17.74 -4.73
CA THR A 135 2.91 18.70 -5.45
C THR A 135 2.96 20.07 -4.77
N PRO A 136 2.99 21.19 -5.54
CA PRO A 136 3.12 22.53 -4.98
C PRO A 136 1.92 22.93 -4.10
N GLY A 137 2.18 23.73 -3.05
CA GLY A 137 1.15 24.36 -2.25
C GLY A 137 0.70 23.57 -1.02
N LYS A 138 -0.52 23.85 -0.57
CA LYS A 138 -1.09 23.29 0.68
C LYS A 138 -2.13 22.19 0.46
N SER A 139 -2.31 21.80 -0.78
CA SER A 139 -3.23 20.73 -1.18
C SER A 139 -2.58 19.93 -2.29
N THR A 140 -2.81 18.61 -2.27
CA THR A 140 -2.35 17.73 -3.35
C THR A 140 -3.00 18.14 -4.67
N ASP A 141 -2.20 18.25 -5.71
CA ASP A 141 -2.66 18.64 -7.05
C ASP A 141 -3.23 17.43 -7.80
N PHE A 142 -4.55 17.37 -7.86
CA PHE A 142 -5.24 16.27 -8.55
C PHE A 142 -5.12 16.35 -10.07
N ASN A 143 -4.82 17.53 -10.66
CA ASN A 143 -4.55 17.62 -12.09
C ASN A 143 -3.26 16.88 -12.44
N ARG A 144 -2.24 16.98 -11.58
CA ARG A 144 -0.99 16.23 -11.74
C ARG A 144 -1.24 14.73 -11.71
N ILE A 145 -2.08 14.25 -10.76
CA ILE A 145 -2.44 12.83 -10.67
C ILE A 145 -3.17 12.38 -11.94
N GLN A 146 -4.12 13.18 -12.41
CA GLN A 146 -4.86 12.92 -13.65
C GLN A 146 -3.92 12.79 -14.84
N GLU A 147 -3.06 13.78 -15.08
CA GLU A 147 -2.08 13.78 -16.17
C GLU A 147 -1.18 12.54 -16.13
N ASP A 148 -0.71 12.16 -14.94
CA ASP A 148 0.13 10.98 -14.77
C ASP A 148 -0.62 9.68 -15.09
N ILE A 149 -1.91 9.56 -14.71
CA ILE A 149 -2.76 8.39 -15.03
C ILE A 149 -3.03 8.34 -16.55
N GLU A 150 -3.41 9.47 -17.16
CA GLU A 150 -3.68 9.58 -18.61
C GLU A 150 -2.44 9.20 -19.43
N GLN A 151 -1.28 9.78 -19.09
CA GLN A 151 -0.03 9.49 -19.77
C GLN A 151 0.39 8.01 -19.58
N HIS A 152 0.20 7.47 -18.38
CA HIS A 152 0.49 6.08 -18.09
C HIS A 152 -0.40 5.14 -18.91
N HIS A 153 -1.68 5.43 -19.02
CA HIS A 153 -2.66 4.61 -19.76
C HIS A 153 -2.28 4.42 -21.23
N LEU A 154 -1.57 5.37 -21.86
CA LEU A 154 -1.12 5.24 -23.24
C LEU A 154 -0.16 4.07 -23.45
N ASP A 155 0.72 3.84 -22.50
CA ASP A 155 1.72 2.76 -22.57
C ASP A 155 1.28 1.50 -21.82
N TYR A 156 0.44 1.66 -20.80
CA TYR A 156 -0.02 0.62 -19.87
C TYR A 156 -1.54 0.67 -19.73
N PRO A 157 -2.30 0.18 -20.73
CA PRO A 157 -3.76 0.33 -20.75
C PRO A 157 -4.42 -0.37 -19.58
N PHE A 158 -5.43 0.29 -18.98
CA PHE A 158 -6.29 -0.30 -17.96
C PHE A 158 -7.54 -0.92 -18.59
N TYR A 159 -7.91 -2.11 -18.12
CA TYR A 159 -9.23 -2.67 -18.36
C TYR A 159 -10.30 -1.92 -17.55
N GLU A 160 -9.99 -1.70 -16.27
CA GLU A 160 -10.78 -0.90 -15.33
C GLU A 160 -9.87 -0.19 -14.35
N CYS A 161 -10.29 0.99 -13.88
CA CYS A 161 -9.64 1.75 -12.83
C CYS A 161 -10.65 2.03 -11.70
N GLY A 162 -10.44 1.41 -10.54
CA GLY A 162 -11.31 1.55 -9.38
C GLY A 162 -10.98 2.80 -8.54
N HIS A 163 -12.00 3.43 -7.91
CA HIS A 163 -11.77 4.55 -7.01
C HIS A 163 -12.74 4.62 -5.84
N ASP A 164 -12.30 5.26 -4.75
CA ASP A 164 -13.22 5.73 -3.71
C ASP A 164 -14.07 6.89 -4.27
N PRO A 165 -15.39 6.84 -4.17
CA PRO A 165 -16.26 7.93 -4.65
C PRO A 165 -16.03 9.29 -3.96
N TYR A 166 -15.34 9.30 -2.82
CA TYR A 166 -15.10 10.54 -2.07
C TYR A 166 -14.04 11.42 -2.76
N HIS A 167 -14.38 12.69 -3.02
CA HIS A 167 -13.53 13.71 -3.67
C HIS A 167 -13.06 13.42 -5.11
N ALA A 168 -13.52 12.36 -5.77
CA ALA A 168 -13.00 11.93 -7.07
C ALA A 168 -13.80 12.42 -8.28
N SER A 169 -14.96 13.07 -8.10
CA SER A 169 -15.94 13.33 -9.17
C SER A 169 -15.38 14.03 -10.41
N GLN A 170 -14.54 15.06 -10.25
CA GLN A 170 -13.98 15.79 -11.39
C GLN A 170 -12.92 14.96 -12.12
N LEU A 171 -12.00 14.35 -11.38
CA LEU A 171 -10.96 13.51 -11.94
C LEU A 171 -11.57 12.31 -12.66
N THR A 172 -12.56 11.66 -12.05
CA THR A 172 -13.33 10.56 -12.67
C THR A 172 -13.95 10.97 -14.00
N ALA A 173 -14.64 12.13 -14.06
CA ALA A 173 -15.25 12.62 -15.28
C ALA A 173 -14.19 12.85 -16.39
N ASN A 174 -13.07 13.47 -16.03
CA ASN A 174 -11.99 13.75 -16.98
C ASN A 174 -11.36 12.44 -17.51
N LEU A 175 -11.13 11.43 -16.66
CA LEU A 175 -10.59 10.14 -17.09
C LEU A 175 -11.55 9.40 -18.02
N LEU A 176 -12.86 9.44 -17.75
CA LEU A 176 -13.89 8.88 -18.64
C LEU A 176 -13.91 9.56 -19.99
N ASP A 177 -13.70 10.88 -20.07
CA ASP A 177 -13.59 11.64 -21.32
C ASP A 177 -12.34 11.26 -22.14
N GLN A 178 -11.34 10.60 -21.51
CA GLN A 178 -10.15 10.05 -22.15
C GLN A 178 -10.27 8.53 -22.43
N ASP A 179 -11.49 8.00 -22.47
CA ASP A 179 -11.76 6.57 -22.69
C ASP A 179 -11.16 5.62 -21.65
N ILE A 180 -10.78 6.12 -20.47
CA ILE A 180 -10.34 5.29 -19.35
C ILE A 180 -11.57 4.82 -18.56
N ASN A 181 -11.81 3.51 -18.55
CA ASN A 181 -12.94 2.92 -17.85
C ASN A 181 -12.78 3.01 -16.34
N VAL A 182 -13.49 3.93 -15.70
CA VAL A 182 -13.41 4.19 -14.26
C VAL A 182 -14.66 3.68 -13.56
N ILE A 183 -14.49 2.95 -12.46
CA ILE A 183 -15.59 2.39 -11.66
C ILE A 183 -15.50 2.81 -10.18
N GLU A 184 -16.65 3.10 -9.59
CA GLU A 184 -16.72 3.36 -8.14
C GLU A 184 -16.59 2.05 -7.35
N VAL A 185 -15.71 2.06 -6.33
CA VAL A 185 -15.55 0.96 -5.37
C VAL A 185 -16.10 1.43 -4.02
N PRO A 186 -17.33 1.02 -3.65
CA PRO A 186 -17.90 1.42 -2.37
C PRO A 186 -17.07 0.92 -1.19
N GLN A 187 -16.77 1.81 -0.24
CA GLN A 187 -15.96 1.54 0.94
C GLN A 187 -16.75 0.75 1.99
N ARG A 188 -17.16 -0.47 1.65
CA ARG A 188 -17.98 -1.35 2.49
C ARG A 188 -17.34 -2.72 2.63
N VAL A 189 -17.65 -3.41 3.73
CA VAL A 189 -17.11 -4.73 4.06
C VAL A 189 -17.33 -5.73 2.92
N GLU A 190 -18.52 -5.75 2.34
CA GLU A 190 -18.89 -6.68 1.26
C GLU A 190 -18.07 -6.50 -0.03
N HIS A 191 -17.49 -5.31 -0.26
CA HIS A 191 -16.63 -5.03 -1.42
C HIS A 191 -15.14 -5.17 -1.08
N LEU A 192 -14.71 -4.66 0.07
CA LEU A 192 -13.29 -4.65 0.43
C LEU A 192 -12.79 -5.99 0.97
N SER A 193 -13.61 -6.71 1.77
CA SER A 193 -13.18 -7.95 2.37
C SER A 193 -12.76 -9.02 1.36
N PRO A 194 -13.53 -9.30 0.29
CA PRO A 194 -13.10 -10.27 -0.72
C PRO A 194 -11.77 -9.88 -1.41
N ALA A 195 -11.61 -8.59 -1.73
CA ALA A 195 -10.38 -8.09 -2.35
C ALA A 195 -9.16 -8.23 -1.41
N MET A 196 -9.31 -7.88 -0.14
CA MET A 196 -8.27 -8.03 0.86
C MET A 196 -7.89 -9.50 1.08
N ARG A 197 -8.86 -10.39 1.19
CA ARG A 197 -8.61 -11.85 1.31
C ARG A 197 -7.92 -12.41 0.06
N TRP A 198 -8.27 -11.91 -1.12
CA TRP A 198 -7.59 -12.31 -2.35
C TRP A 198 -6.12 -11.88 -2.36
N ILE A 199 -5.79 -10.68 -1.90
CA ILE A 199 -4.41 -10.22 -1.74
C ILE A 199 -3.64 -11.12 -0.76
N GLU A 200 -4.24 -11.47 0.39
CA GLU A 200 -3.64 -12.42 1.34
C GLU A 200 -3.33 -13.76 0.67
N GLN A 201 -4.28 -14.29 -0.11
CA GLN A 201 -4.11 -15.53 -0.84
C GLN A 201 -2.96 -15.45 -1.86
N LEU A 202 -2.89 -14.38 -2.65
CA LEU A 202 -1.81 -14.18 -3.61
C LEU A 202 -0.43 -14.13 -2.94
N LEU A 203 -0.32 -13.50 -1.78
CA LEU A 203 0.92 -13.48 -0.99
C LEU A 203 1.30 -14.88 -0.50
N VAL A 204 0.34 -15.64 0.02
CA VAL A 204 0.58 -17.02 0.49
C VAL A 204 1.01 -17.93 -0.66
N GLU A 205 0.41 -17.77 -1.83
CA GLU A 205 0.73 -18.54 -3.04
C GLU A 205 2.00 -18.07 -3.76
N GLY A 206 2.63 -16.96 -3.32
CA GLY A 206 3.80 -16.37 -3.98
C GLY A 206 3.48 -15.80 -5.36
N ARG A 207 2.27 -15.32 -5.58
CA ARG A 207 1.74 -14.82 -6.85
C ARG A 207 1.55 -13.30 -6.89
N LEU A 208 1.78 -12.62 -5.78
CA LEU A 208 1.88 -11.16 -5.72
C LEU A 208 3.35 -10.76 -5.75
N HIS A 209 3.66 -9.74 -6.55
CA HIS A 209 5.01 -9.18 -6.67
C HIS A 209 4.95 -7.65 -6.65
N HIS A 210 5.96 -7.02 -6.07
CA HIS A 210 6.14 -5.57 -6.04
C HIS A 210 7.62 -5.20 -6.22
N ASN A 211 7.88 -3.97 -6.64
CA ASN A 211 9.21 -3.46 -6.97
C ASN A 211 9.99 -2.87 -5.78
N GLY A 212 9.59 -3.15 -4.55
CA GLY A 212 10.27 -2.63 -3.36
C GLY A 212 9.92 -1.19 -2.99
N ASP A 213 8.86 -0.59 -3.55
CA ASP A 213 8.40 0.77 -3.22
C ASP A 213 8.21 0.93 -1.70
N PRO A 214 9.01 1.80 -1.03
CA PRO A 214 8.96 1.98 0.42
C PRO A 214 7.68 2.68 0.90
N VAL A 215 7.06 3.52 0.06
CA VAL A 215 5.79 4.20 0.38
C VAL A 215 4.65 3.19 0.36
N LEU A 216 4.58 2.35 -0.68
CA LEU A 216 3.60 1.26 -0.76
C LEU A 216 3.79 0.28 0.39
N LYS A 217 5.04 -0.11 0.71
CA LYS A 217 5.36 -0.94 1.87
C LYS A 217 4.82 -0.32 3.16
N TRP A 218 5.11 0.96 3.39
CA TRP A 218 4.65 1.68 4.57
C TRP A 218 3.12 1.71 4.65
N CYS A 219 2.43 2.01 3.55
CA CYS A 219 0.98 2.00 3.49
C CYS A 219 0.40 0.62 3.86
N VAL A 220 0.89 -0.46 3.24
CA VAL A 220 0.39 -1.82 3.47
C VAL A 220 0.62 -2.29 4.90
N LEU A 221 1.81 -2.05 5.46
CA LEU A 221 2.16 -2.51 6.81
C LEU A 221 1.46 -1.71 7.93
N ASN A 222 0.94 -0.52 7.62
CA ASN A 222 0.16 0.30 8.57
C ASN A 222 -1.36 0.07 8.47
N VAL A 223 -1.82 -0.82 7.60
CA VAL A 223 -3.23 -1.21 7.58
C VAL A 223 -3.54 -2.08 8.79
N VAL A 224 -4.49 -1.63 9.61
CA VAL A 224 -5.09 -2.43 10.68
C VAL A 224 -6.43 -2.95 10.20
N VAL A 225 -6.75 -4.18 10.52
CA VAL A 225 -8.02 -4.79 10.15
C VAL A 225 -8.86 -5.12 11.37
N LYS A 226 -10.17 -5.00 11.19
CA LYS A 226 -11.16 -5.56 12.11
C LYS A 226 -11.86 -6.71 11.42
N GLU A 227 -11.86 -7.86 12.06
CA GLU A 227 -12.64 -9.03 11.64
C GLU A 227 -14.04 -8.99 12.27
N ASP A 228 -15.08 -9.29 11.51
CA ASP A 228 -16.44 -9.44 11.99
C ASP A 228 -16.72 -10.92 12.36
N GLY A 229 -17.91 -11.18 12.94
CA GLY A 229 -18.31 -12.54 13.34
C GLY A 229 -18.55 -13.52 12.17
N LYS A 230 -18.34 -13.09 10.92
CA LYS A 230 -18.42 -13.89 9.68
C LYS A 230 -17.07 -14.03 8.99
N GLU A 231 -15.98 -13.71 9.68
CA GLU A 231 -14.61 -13.72 9.17
C GLU A 231 -14.33 -12.71 8.05
N ASN A 232 -15.21 -11.71 7.84
CA ASN A 232 -14.92 -10.61 6.93
C ASN A 232 -13.95 -9.64 7.61
N ILE A 233 -12.98 -9.14 6.83
CA ILE A 233 -12.02 -8.13 7.28
C ILE A 233 -12.34 -6.77 6.68
N PHE A 234 -12.07 -5.72 7.43
CA PHE A 234 -12.25 -4.35 6.98
C PHE A 234 -11.13 -3.45 7.51
N PRO A 235 -10.51 -2.61 6.67
CA PRO A 235 -9.43 -1.73 7.10
C PRO A 235 -9.95 -0.69 8.10
N ARG A 236 -9.12 -0.38 9.10
CA ARG A 236 -9.39 0.64 10.11
C ARG A 236 -8.21 1.57 10.24
N LYS A 237 -8.47 2.85 10.47
CA LYS A 237 -7.45 3.78 10.96
C LYS A 237 -7.22 3.49 12.45
N ILE A 238 -5.97 3.55 12.88
CA ILE A 238 -5.63 3.55 14.31
C ILE A 238 -6.11 4.88 14.87
N SER A 239 -7.00 4.83 15.86
CA SER A 239 -7.54 6.00 16.56
C SER A 239 -6.66 6.38 17.73
#